data_edd4dd681272a1fa7af13fbc4ebbde9f
#
_entry.id   edd4dd681272a1fa7af13fbc4ebbde9f
#
_cell.length_a   1.000
_cell.length_b   1.000
_cell.length_c   1.000
_cell.angle_alpha   90.00
_cell.angle_beta   90.00
_cell.angle_gamma   90.00
#
_symmetry.space_group_name_H-M   'P 1'
#
loop_
_entity.id
_entity.type
_entity.pdbx_description
1 polymer ?
#
loop_
_entity_poly.entity_id
_entity_poly.type
_entity_poly.pdbx_seq_one_letter_code
_entity_poly.pdbx_strand_id
1 'polypeptide(L)'
;MTANLTDADSVLSAAARIAGLDAAGANLIRDGSNAMYRLSDGVVARIGRPGSQDTARREVLVSQWLTESGLPVVQALPDLPQPAMVNDRPVTWWALLPPHGPATPAELGAVLRTLHALPVPKVPNLPAHDPFANLAHRIADAPGLDDGDRAWLRGHLSQLRHRYQDLTVDGPDRVIHGDAWQGNIAVPDSGPPILLDLEMVALGRREWDLIQLAVDYTDFARITTDDYRSFVAAYGGYDVTTVPSYRTLADIQELRWVCFALSKSDARPEAAAQARHRIACIRGDLPRPWSWAAI
;
A
#
# COMPACT_ATOMS: atom_id res chain seq x y z
N MET A 1 -13.59 -8.13 -20.37
CA MET A 1 -12.56 -8.82 -19.58
C MET A 1 -11.56 -9.62 -20.44
N THR A 2 -11.96 -10.27 -21.52
CA THR A 2 -11.08 -11.09 -22.38
C THR A 2 -10.01 -10.32 -23.17
N ALA A 3 -10.27 -9.10 -23.60
CA ALA A 3 -9.30 -8.28 -24.38
C ALA A 3 -8.07 -7.83 -23.57
N ASN A 4 -8.21 -7.63 -22.23
CA ASN A 4 -7.09 -7.22 -21.38
C ASN A 4 -6.11 -8.35 -21.05
N LEU A 5 -6.57 -9.59 -20.99
CA LEU A 5 -5.71 -10.75 -20.71
C LEU A 5 -4.82 -11.07 -21.91
N THR A 6 -5.37 -11.03 -23.15
CA THR A 6 -4.59 -11.24 -24.40
C THR A 6 -3.48 -10.19 -24.58
N ASP A 7 -3.70 -8.95 -24.12
CA ASP A 7 -2.68 -7.91 -24.13
C ASP A 7 -1.59 -8.16 -23.09
N ALA A 8 -1.95 -8.54 -21.87
CA ALA A 8 -0.99 -8.85 -20.80
C ALA A 8 -0.10 -10.06 -21.15
N ASP A 9 -0.66 -11.11 -21.75
CA ASP A 9 0.10 -12.29 -22.17
C ASP A 9 1.11 -11.96 -23.30
N SER A 10 0.73 -11.07 -24.22
CA SER A 10 1.63 -10.61 -25.28
C SER A 10 2.78 -9.76 -24.72
N VAL A 11 2.47 -8.88 -23.75
CA VAL A 11 3.46 -8.07 -23.03
C VAL A 11 4.42 -8.96 -22.24
N LEU A 12 3.90 -9.97 -21.53
CA LEU A 12 4.70 -10.93 -20.78
C LEU A 12 5.68 -11.67 -21.71
N SER A 13 5.19 -12.22 -22.80
CA SER A 13 6.00 -13.00 -23.77
C SER A 13 7.11 -12.14 -24.39
N ALA A 14 6.82 -10.89 -24.72
CA ALA A 14 7.81 -9.97 -25.25
C ALA A 14 8.87 -9.56 -24.21
N ALA A 15 8.44 -9.25 -22.97
CA ALA A 15 9.34 -8.90 -21.88
C ALA A 15 10.24 -10.07 -21.47
N ALA A 16 9.69 -11.28 -21.39
CA ALA A 16 10.44 -12.49 -21.07
C ALA A 16 11.58 -12.74 -22.07
N ARG A 17 11.33 -12.56 -23.37
CA ARG A 17 12.39 -12.63 -24.39
C ARG A 17 13.51 -11.61 -24.18
N ILE A 18 13.16 -10.38 -23.78
CA ILE A 18 14.16 -9.33 -23.44
C ILE A 18 15.03 -9.77 -22.27
N ALA A 19 14.42 -10.42 -21.27
CA ALA A 19 15.09 -10.88 -20.06
C ALA A 19 15.77 -12.26 -20.21
N GLY A 20 15.62 -12.94 -21.34
CA GLY A 20 16.15 -14.30 -21.54
C GLY A 20 15.38 -15.35 -20.72
N LEU A 21 14.11 -15.10 -20.39
CA LEU A 21 13.23 -15.99 -19.63
C LEU A 21 12.26 -16.71 -20.54
N ASP A 22 11.81 -17.91 -20.10
CA ASP A 22 10.72 -18.63 -20.74
C ASP A 22 9.38 -18.29 -20.08
N ALA A 23 8.45 -17.75 -20.86
CA ALA A 23 7.09 -17.48 -20.43
C ALA A 23 6.10 -18.60 -20.76
N ALA A 24 6.56 -19.70 -21.36
CA ALA A 24 5.68 -20.84 -21.67
C ALA A 24 5.10 -21.43 -20.38
N GLY A 25 3.77 -21.61 -20.34
CA GLY A 25 3.10 -22.15 -19.16
C GLY A 25 3.02 -21.19 -17.96
N ALA A 26 3.29 -19.89 -18.16
CA ALA A 26 3.12 -18.89 -17.10
C ALA A 26 1.68 -18.90 -16.55
N ASN A 27 1.55 -18.86 -15.23
CA ASN A 27 0.27 -18.87 -14.54
C ASN A 27 -0.05 -17.48 -13.97
N LEU A 28 -1.23 -16.94 -14.29
CA LEU A 28 -1.72 -15.70 -13.69
C LEU A 28 -1.98 -15.92 -12.20
N ILE A 29 -1.26 -15.16 -11.34
CA ILE A 29 -1.44 -15.18 -9.88
C ILE A 29 -2.51 -14.17 -9.49
N ARG A 30 -2.46 -12.97 -10.07
CA ARG A 30 -3.31 -11.84 -9.72
C ARG A 30 -3.53 -10.93 -10.93
N ASP A 31 -4.78 -10.52 -11.11
CA ASP A 31 -5.16 -9.45 -12.06
C ASP A 31 -5.78 -8.30 -11.25
N GLY A 32 -5.01 -7.24 -11.07
CA GLY A 32 -5.40 -6.10 -10.24
C GLY A 32 -4.86 -4.78 -10.79
N SER A 33 -4.25 -3.97 -9.95
CA SER A 33 -3.51 -2.76 -10.38
C SER A 33 -2.38 -3.11 -11.33
N ASN A 34 -1.71 -4.23 -11.05
CA ASN A 34 -0.68 -4.85 -11.87
C ASN A 34 -1.10 -6.29 -12.12
N ALA A 35 -0.80 -6.82 -13.30
CA ALA A 35 -0.96 -8.25 -13.57
C ALA A 35 0.29 -8.99 -13.11
N MET A 36 0.13 -10.08 -12.36
CA MET A 36 1.24 -10.87 -11.83
C MET A 36 1.17 -12.30 -12.37
N TYR A 37 2.27 -12.75 -12.92
CA TYR A 37 2.41 -14.11 -13.49
C TYR A 37 3.54 -14.86 -12.83
N ARG A 38 3.28 -16.09 -12.44
CA ARG A 38 4.32 -17.04 -12.04
C ARG A 38 4.86 -17.74 -13.27
N LEU A 39 6.16 -17.60 -13.50
CA LEU A 39 6.91 -18.36 -14.49
C LEU A 39 7.46 -19.67 -13.89
N SER A 40 8.04 -20.53 -14.73
CA SER A 40 8.92 -21.60 -14.28
C SER A 40 10.09 -21.03 -13.44
N ASP A 41 10.81 -21.86 -12.74
CA ASP A 41 12.05 -21.52 -12.02
C ASP A 41 11.92 -20.49 -10.88
N GLY A 42 10.71 -20.33 -10.34
CA GLY A 42 10.50 -19.49 -9.17
C GLY A 42 10.55 -17.98 -9.44
N VAL A 43 10.30 -17.56 -10.69
CA VAL A 43 10.23 -16.16 -11.10
C VAL A 43 8.78 -15.69 -11.10
N VAL A 44 8.53 -14.47 -10.60
CA VAL A 44 7.26 -13.76 -10.76
C VAL A 44 7.46 -12.53 -11.63
N ALA A 45 6.70 -12.44 -12.72
CA ALA A 45 6.61 -11.25 -13.56
C ALA A 45 5.51 -10.34 -13.04
N ARG A 46 5.79 -9.05 -12.83
CA ARG A 46 4.79 -8.02 -12.52
C ARG A 46 4.72 -7.04 -13.68
N ILE A 47 3.56 -6.94 -14.30
CA ILE A 47 3.30 -6.07 -15.45
C ILE A 47 2.57 -4.82 -14.94
N GLY A 48 3.24 -3.68 -14.98
CA GLY A 48 2.71 -2.40 -14.56
C GLY A 48 1.72 -1.79 -15.56
N ARG A 49 1.10 -0.68 -15.15
CA ARG A 49 0.24 0.12 -16.02
C ARG A 49 1.09 0.91 -17.03
N PRO A 50 0.52 1.31 -18.18
CA PRO A 50 1.17 2.27 -19.05
C PRO A 50 1.60 3.54 -18.28
N GLY A 51 2.80 4.04 -18.57
CA GLY A 51 3.34 5.24 -17.94
C GLY A 51 3.90 5.06 -16.51
N SER A 52 3.90 3.85 -15.93
CA SER A 52 4.39 3.61 -14.56
C SER A 52 5.88 3.20 -14.47
N GLN A 53 6.69 3.51 -15.48
CA GLN A 53 8.09 3.11 -15.56
C GLN A 53 8.92 3.59 -14.36
N ASP A 54 8.77 4.85 -13.98
CA ASP A 54 9.57 5.43 -12.89
C ASP A 54 9.21 4.82 -11.54
N THR A 55 7.92 4.51 -11.31
CA THR A 55 7.46 3.78 -10.13
C THR A 55 8.05 2.38 -10.09
N ALA A 56 7.98 1.63 -11.19
CA ALA A 56 8.54 0.29 -11.29
C ALA A 56 10.06 0.27 -11.07
N ARG A 57 10.78 1.22 -11.66
CA ARG A 57 12.23 1.38 -11.44
C ARG A 57 12.56 1.67 -9.98
N ARG A 58 11.83 2.60 -9.36
CA ARG A 58 12.05 2.94 -7.95
C ARG A 58 11.78 1.75 -7.04
N GLU A 59 10.73 0.99 -7.28
CA GLU A 59 10.38 -0.19 -6.48
C GLU A 59 11.48 -1.28 -6.53
N VAL A 60 12.06 -1.52 -7.71
CA VAL A 60 13.22 -2.41 -7.87
C VAL A 60 14.41 -1.91 -7.04
N LEU A 61 14.76 -0.63 -7.13
CA LEU A 61 15.86 -0.04 -6.37
C LEU A 61 15.61 -0.06 -4.85
N VAL A 62 14.35 0.16 -4.43
CA VAL A 62 13.95 0.05 -3.01
C VAL A 62 14.13 -1.36 -2.51
N SER A 63 13.68 -2.37 -3.29
CA SER A 63 13.86 -3.78 -2.93
C SER A 63 15.33 -4.14 -2.74
N GLN A 64 16.19 -3.74 -3.68
CA GLN A 64 17.63 -3.99 -3.62
C GLN A 64 18.27 -3.32 -2.39
N TRP A 65 18.00 -2.04 -2.18
CA TRP A 65 18.53 -1.30 -1.03
C TRP A 65 18.05 -1.87 0.33
N LEU A 66 16.78 -2.23 0.46
CA LEU A 66 16.26 -2.83 1.71
C LEU A 66 16.89 -4.20 1.97
N THR A 67 17.09 -5.02 0.93
CA THR A 67 17.79 -6.30 1.02
C THR A 67 19.24 -6.12 1.48
N GLU A 68 19.97 -5.17 0.88
CA GLU A 68 21.35 -4.81 1.28
C GLU A 68 21.41 -4.26 2.71
N SER A 69 20.36 -3.59 3.17
CA SER A 69 20.21 -3.10 4.53
C SER A 69 19.84 -4.18 5.56
N GLY A 70 19.65 -5.43 5.11
CA GLY A 70 19.35 -6.57 5.98
C GLY A 70 17.87 -6.68 6.39
N LEU A 71 16.96 -5.92 5.76
CA LEU A 71 15.52 -6.05 5.97
C LEU A 71 14.96 -7.10 4.98
N PRO A 72 14.33 -8.18 5.45
CA PRO A 72 13.68 -9.15 4.57
C PRO A 72 12.52 -8.51 3.81
N VAL A 73 12.63 -8.46 2.49
CA VAL A 73 11.62 -7.90 1.59
C VAL A 73 11.43 -8.78 0.38
N VAL A 74 10.33 -8.60 -0.36
CA VAL A 74 10.18 -9.20 -1.68
C VAL A 74 11.36 -8.79 -2.57
N GLN A 75 12.05 -9.78 -3.15
CA GLN A 75 13.32 -9.54 -3.83
C GLN A 75 13.11 -9.33 -5.32
N ALA A 76 13.53 -8.17 -5.82
CA ALA A 76 13.73 -7.95 -7.24
C ALA A 76 14.96 -8.74 -7.71
N LEU A 77 14.84 -9.47 -8.80
CA LEU A 77 15.95 -10.30 -9.33
C LEU A 77 17.04 -9.41 -9.92
N PRO A 78 18.27 -9.39 -9.37
CA PRO A 78 19.29 -8.39 -9.73
C PRO A 78 19.89 -8.59 -11.12
N ASP A 79 19.94 -9.83 -11.61
CA ASP A 79 20.66 -10.19 -12.83
C ASP A 79 19.80 -10.08 -14.10
N LEU A 80 18.56 -9.59 -13.97
CA LEU A 80 17.65 -9.44 -15.10
C LEU A 80 17.49 -7.96 -15.48
N PRO A 81 17.43 -7.65 -16.80
CA PRO A 81 17.14 -6.29 -17.25
C PRO A 81 15.74 -5.89 -16.82
N GLN A 82 15.63 -4.88 -15.92
CA GLN A 82 14.34 -4.44 -15.41
C GLN A 82 14.34 -2.96 -14.97
N PRO A 83 13.20 -2.25 -15.13
CA PRO A 83 12.01 -2.77 -15.80
C PRO A 83 12.23 -2.98 -17.31
N ALA A 84 11.75 -4.10 -17.85
CA ALA A 84 11.65 -4.30 -19.29
C ALA A 84 10.42 -3.57 -19.82
N MET A 85 10.59 -2.69 -20.82
CA MET A 85 9.49 -1.89 -21.35
C MET A 85 8.87 -2.55 -22.58
N VAL A 86 7.57 -2.80 -22.54
CA VAL A 86 6.78 -3.33 -23.67
C VAL A 86 5.48 -2.54 -23.79
N ASN A 87 5.23 -1.89 -24.92
CA ASN A 87 4.01 -1.10 -25.17
C ASN A 87 3.70 -0.11 -24.04
N ASP A 88 4.70 0.67 -23.62
CA ASP A 88 4.61 1.64 -22.51
C ASP A 88 4.30 1.01 -21.12
N ARG A 89 4.34 -0.31 -21.00
CA ARG A 89 4.14 -1.03 -19.75
C ARG A 89 5.47 -1.57 -19.23
N PRO A 90 5.85 -1.24 -17.98
CA PRO A 90 7.03 -1.81 -17.35
C PRO A 90 6.74 -3.24 -16.88
N VAL A 91 7.69 -4.15 -17.08
CA VAL A 91 7.68 -5.49 -16.54
C VAL A 91 8.88 -5.65 -15.61
N THR A 92 8.63 -6.08 -14.38
CA THR A 92 9.64 -6.33 -13.36
C THR A 92 9.63 -7.78 -12.92
N TRP A 93 10.79 -8.28 -12.48
CA TRP A 93 11.04 -9.67 -12.18
C TRP A 93 11.37 -9.83 -10.69
N TRP A 94 10.63 -10.72 -10.04
CA TRP A 94 10.69 -10.92 -8.60
C TRP A 94 10.90 -12.39 -8.26
N ALA A 95 11.56 -12.65 -7.14
CA ALA A 95 11.63 -14.00 -6.60
C ALA A 95 10.24 -14.44 -6.11
N LEU A 96 9.87 -15.68 -6.44
CA LEU A 96 8.65 -16.28 -5.92
C LEU A 96 8.77 -16.42 -4.40
N LEU A 97 7.77 -15.95 -3.67
CA LEU A 97 7.71 -16.12 -2.23
C LEU A 97 7.53 -17.60 -1.86
N PRO A 98 8.13 -18.06 -0.76
CA PRO A 98 7.83 -19.38 -0.20
C PRO A 98 6.36 -19.44 0.23
N PRO A 99 5.82 -20.63 0.54
CA PRO A 99 4.54 -20.76 1.25
C PRO A 99 4.55 -19.91 2.52
N HIS A 100 3.50 -19.11 2.73
CA HIS A 100 3.45 -18.15 3.83
C HIS A 100 2.02 -17.92 4.30
N GLY A 101 1.86 -17.51 5.54
CA GLY A 101 0.63 -17.02 6.13
C GLY A 101 0.61 -15.50 6.29
N PRO A 102 -0.51 -14.95 6.80
CA PRO A 102 -0.63 -13.53 7.13
C PRO A 102 0.18 -13.20 8.39
N ALA A 103 0.64 -11.95 8.48
CA ALA A 103 1.32 -11.47 9.67
C ALA A 103 0.36 -11.22 10.84
N THR A 104 0.88 -11.43 12.04
CA THR A 104 0.27 -10.95 13.28
C THR A 104 0.53 -9.45 13.48
N PRO A 105 -0.25 -8.75 14.32
CA PRO A 105 0.06 -7.38 14.71
C PRO A 105 1.48 -7.19 15.28
N ALA A 106 1.98 -8.15 16.06
CA ALA A 106 3.34 -8.11 16.63
C ALA A 106 4.42 -8.17 15.54
N GLU A 107 4.26 -9.05 14.54
CA GLU A 107 5.18 -9.13 13.41
C GLU A 107 5.18 -7.85 12.57
N LEU A 108 4.01 -7.25 12.32
CA LEU A 108 3.92 -5.94 11.69
C LEU A 108 4.71 -4.88 12.49
N GLY A 109 4.50 -4.81 13.80
CA GLY A 109 5.21 -3.87 14.67
C GLY A 109 6.73 -4.04 14.63
N ALA A 110 7.21 -5.27 14.67
CA ALA A 110 8.64 -5.59 14.62
C ALA A 110 9.29 -5.21 13.28
N VAL A 111 8.62 -5.51 12.15
CA VAL A 111 9.10 -5.15 10.81
C VAL A 111 9.15 -3.62 10.65
N LEU A 112 8.09 -2.89 11.05
CA LEU A 112 8.06 -1.43 10.97
C LEU A 112 9.11 -0.77 11.88
N ARG A 113 9.35 -1.32 13.07
CA ARG A 113 10.45 -0.84 13.93
C ARG A 113 11.79 -0.92 13.23
N THR A 114 12.06 -2.03 12.55
CA THR A 114 13.31 -2.22 11.80
C THR A 114 13.40 -1.28 10.61
N LEU A 115 12.33 -1.14 9.82
CA LEU A 115 12.28 -0.23 8.67
C LEU A 115 12.54 1.23 9.10
N HIS A 116 11.85 1.70 10.15
CA HIS A 116 11.95 3.08 10.63
C HIS A 116 13.30 3.40 11.30
N ALA A 117 14.09 2.40 11.64
CA ALA A 117 15.43 2.56 12.17
C ALA A 117 16.51 2.66 11.08
N LEU A 118 16.18 2.35 9.82
CA LEU A 118 17.12 2.44 8.70
C LEU A 118 17.53 3.90 8.45
N PRO A 119 18.79 4.15 8.07
CA PRO A 119 19.21 5.46 7.62
C PRO A 119 18.54 5.79 6.27
N VAL A 120 18.29 7.08 6.04
CA VAL A 120 17.78 7.53 4.74
C VAL A 120 18.81 7.22 3.64
N PRO A 121 18.42 6.48 2.59
CA PRO A 121 19.35 6.12 1.52
C PRO A 121 19.72 7.32 0.65
N LYS A 122 20.93 7.28 0.08
CA LYS A 122 21.30 8.21 -1.00
C LYS A 122 20.71 7.75 -2.34
N VAL A 123 20.62 6.44 -2.53
CA VAL A 123 20.03 5.76 -3.67
C VAL A 123 19.30 4.55 -3.09
N PRO A 124 18.01 4.34 -3.43
CA PRO A 124 17.15 5.19 -4.27
C PRO A 124 16.81 6.53 -3.62
N ASN A 125 16.57 7.57 -4.45
CA ASN A 125 16.01 8.82 -3.95
C ASN A 125 14.51 8.59 -3.62
N LEU A 126 14.19 8.55 -2.33
CA LEU A 126 12.82 8.33 -1.85
C LEU A 126 12.02 9.64 -1.94
N PRO A 127 10.78 9.60 -2.44
CA PRO A 127 9.91 10.78 -2.44
C PRO A 127 9.48 11.14 -1.03
N ALA A 128 9.10 12.40 -0.82
CA ALA A 128 8.37 12.78 0.38
C ALA A 128 6.96 12.15 0.35
N HIS A 129 6.53 11.63 1.49
CA HIS A 129 5.19 11.05 1.61
C HIS A 129 4.11 12.14 1.57
N ASP A 130 3.15 11.99 0.67
CA ASP A 130 1.94 12.83 0.60
C ASP A 130 0.70 12.02 0.98
N PRO A 131 0.17 12.19 2.21
CA PRO A 131 -1.02 11.48 2.64
C PRO A 131 -2.29 11.88 1.89
N PHE A 132 -2.25 12.98 1.13
CA PHE A 132 -3.38 13.53 0.36
C PHE A 132 -3.30 13.22 -1.14
N ALA A 133 -2.31 12.44 -1.57
CA ALA A 133 -2.10 12.12 -2.98
C ALA A 133 -3.39 11.62 -3.63
N ASN A 134 -3.76 12.23 -4.75
CA ASN A 134 -4.94 11.88 -5.57
C ASN A 134 -6.32 12.02 -4.91
N LEU A 135 -6.45 12.44 -3.64
CA LEU A 135 -7.76 12.50 -2.97
C LEU A 135 -8.70 13.53 -3.62
N ALA A 136 -8.19 14.72 -3.94
CA ALA A 136 -9.00 15.76 -4.60
C ALA A 136 -9.55 15.30 -5.96
N HIS A 137 -8.70 14.64 -6.76
CA HIS A 137 -9.08 14.08 -8.06
C HIS A 137 -10.13 12.96 -7.90
N ARG A 138 -9.91 12.01 -6.99
CA ARG A 138 -10.87 10.92 -6.72
C ARG A 138 -12.24 11.43 -6.25
N ILE A 139 -12.29 12.53 -5.48
CA ILE A 139 -13.55 13.16 -5.06
C ILE A 139 -14.20 13.89 -6.25
N ALA A 140 -13.39 14.60 -7.07
CA ALA A 140 -13.91 15.35 -8.21
C ALA A 140 -14.54 14.42 -9.26
N ASP A 141 -13.87 13.32 -9.57
CA ASP A 141 -14.22 12.42 -10.66
C ASP A 141 -15.07 11.22 -10.24
N ALA A 142 -15.49 11.15 -8.96
CA ALA A 142 -16.31 10.04 -8.48
C ALA A 142 -17.66 9.98 -9.22
N PRO A 143 -17.95 8.92 -10.01
CA PRO A 143 -19.20 8.80 -10.71
C PRO A 143 -20.35 8.55 -9.73
N GLY A 144 -21.50 9.17 -9.98
CA GLY A 144 -22.71 8.98 -9.16
C GLY A 144 -22.62 9.47 -7.71
N LEU A 145 -21.57 10.22 -7.36
CA LEU A 145 -21.48 10.89 -6.07
C LEU A 145 -22.42 12.11 -6.06
N ASP A 146 -23.27 12.17 -5.05
CA ASP A 146 -24.17 13.32 -4.83
C ASP A 146 -23.40 14.63 -4.67
N ASP A 147 -23.95 15.74 -5.17
CA ASP A 147 -23.28 17.04 -5.15
C ASP A 147 -23.08 17.56 -3.73
N GLY A 148 -24.00 17.28 -2.80
CA GLY A 148 -23.87 17.63 -1.40
C GLY A 148 -22.74 16.86 -0.73
N ASP A 149 -22.64 15.55 -0.98
CA ASP A 149 -21.54 14.71 -0.50
C ASP A 149 -20.19 15.14 -1.10
N ARG A 150 -20.17 15.48 -2.38
CA ARG A 150 -18.97 16.00 -3.05
C ARG A 150 -18.48 17.31 -2.44
N ALA A 151 -19.40 18.24 -2.20
CA ALA A 151 -19.07 19.53 -1.58
C ALA A 151 -18.56 19.33 -0.15
N TRP A 152 -19.22 18.46 0.62
CA TRP A 152 -18.80 18.13 1.98
C TRP A 152 -17.40 17.49 2.02
N LEU A 153 -17.13 16.48 1.17
CA LEU A 153 -15.83 15.81 1.10
C LEU A 153 -14.70 16.78 0.71
N ARG A 154 -14.95 17.73 -0.20
CA ARG A 154 -13.98 18.78 -0.54
C ARG A 154 -13.68 19.68 0.66
N GLY A 155 -14.71 20.09 1.39
CA GLY A 155 -14.56 20.87 2.63
C GLY A 155 -13.78 20.10 3.69
N HIS A 156 -14.14 18.84 3.92
CA HIS A 156 -13.46 17.96 4.86
C HIS A 156 -11.99 17.74 4.50
N LEU A 157 -11.67 17.49 3.23
CA LEU A 157 -10.29 17.38 2.74
C LEU A 157 -9.50 18.68 3.00
N SER A 158 -10.12 19.86 2.78
CA SER A 158 -9.47 21.15 3.06
C SER A 158 -9.17 21.30 4.55
N GLN A 159 -10.12 20.97 5.41
CA GLN A 159 -9.93 21.01 6.87
C GLN A 159 -8.81 20.07 7.34
N LEU A 160 -8.76 18.84 6.80
CA LEU A 160 -7.71 17.89 7.14
C LEU A 160 -6.33 18.37 6.69
N ARG A 161 -6.22 19.02 5.54
CA ARG A 161 -4.95 19.63 5.08
C ARG A 161 -4.46 20.71 6.04
N HIS A 162 -5.34 21.60 6.49
CA HIS A 162 -4.98 22.61 7.50
C HIS A 162 -4.53 21.96 8.80
N ARG A 163 -5.32 21.03 9.35
CA ARG A 163 -4.95 20.30 10.58
C ARG A 163 -3.62 19.58 10.44
N TYR A 164 -3.32 18.99 9.28
CA TYR A 164 -2.07 18.30 9.03
C TYR A 164 -0.87 19.26 8.94
N GLN A 165 -1.05 20.44 8.36
CA GLN A 165 -0.03 21.50 8.30
C GLN A 165 0.31 22.04 9.69
N ASP A 166 -0.68 22.10 10.58
CA ASP A 166 -0.52 22.58 11.97
C ASP A 166 0.10 21.52 12.90
N LEU A 167 0.27 20.28 12.45
CA LEU A 167 0.90 19.24 13.26
C LEU A 167 2.36 19.59 13.53
N THR A 168 2.73 19.65 14.80
CA THR A 168 4.13 19.69 15.20
C THR A 168 4.84 18.42 14.75
N VAL A 169 6.02 18.58 14.16
CA VAL A 169 6.87 17.46 13.74
C VAL A 169 7.63 16.92 14.94
N ASP A 170 7.38 15.68 15.29
CA ASP A 170 8.11 15.01 16.38
C ASP A 170 9.28 14.20 15.78
N GLY A 171 10.42 14.88 15.61
CA GLY A 171 11.63 14.30 15.04
C GLY A 171 11.72 14.37 13.51
N PRO A 172 12.81 13.84 12.94
CA PRO A 172 13.05 13.85 11.50
C PRO A 172 12.15 12.83 10.78
N ASP A 173 11.92 13.08 9.49
CA ASP A 173 11.32 12.09 8.61
C ASP A 173 12.11 10.78 8.63
N ARG A 174 11.38 9.68 8.55
CA ARG A 174 11.89 8.31 8.50
C ARG A 174 11.59 7.69 7.14
N VAL A 175 12.28 6.60 6.84
CA VAL A 175 11.82 5.71 5.79
C VAL A 175 10.57 5.02 6.28
N ILE A 176 9.47 5.19 5.56
CA ILE A 176 8.17 4.58 5.86
C ILE A 176 7.71 3.70 4.70
N HIS A 177 6.88 2.71 4.99
CA HIS A 177 6.26 1.87 3.97
C HIS A 177 5.21 2.63 3.15
N GLY A 178 4.45 3.51 3.80
CA GLY A 178 3.41 4.34 3.18
C GLY A 178 2.05 3.67 3.01
N ASP A 179 2.00 2.33 3.06
CA ASP A 179 0.76 1.51 3.04
C ASP A 179 0.92 0.27 3.94
N ALA A 180 1.31 0.49 5.20
CA ALA A 180 1.65 -0.57 6.15
C ALA A 180 0.42 -1.23 6.75
N TRP A 181 0.25 -2.53 6.51
CA TRP A 181 -0.75 -3.39 7.14
C TRP A 181 -0.30 -4.86 7.06
N GLN A 182 -0.96 -5.74 7.81
CA GLN A 182 -0.56 -7.16 7.92
C GLN A 182 -0.54 -7.90 6.58
N GLY A 183 -1.43 -7.52 5.63
CA GLY A 183 -1.47 -8.13 4.30
C GLY A 183 -0.29 -7.75 3.39
N ASN A 184 0.52 -6.76 3.76
CA ASN A 184 1.77 -6.41 3.09
C ASN A 184 3.00 -7.03 3.77
N ILE A 185 2.77 -8.08 4.57
CA ILE A 185 3.84 -8.90 5.16
C ILE A 185 3.51 -10.37 4.96
N ALA A 186 4.41 -11.10 4.33
CA ALA A 186 4.35 -12.56 4.22
C ALA A 186 5.17 -13.19 5.35
N VAL A 187 4.57 -14.11 6.09
CA VAL A 187 5.25 -14.87 7.15
C VAL A 187 5.47 -16.31 6.67
N PRO A 188 6.69 -16.68 6.23
CA PRO A 188 7.00 -18.03 5.82
C PRO A 188 6.93 -19.00 7.00
N ASP A 189 6.70 -20.30 6.71
CA ASP A 189 6.76 -21.37 7.73
C ASP A 189 8.13 -21.43 8.41
N SER A 190 9.19 -20.97 7.74
CA SER A 190 10.55 -20.86 8.27
C SER A 190 11.23 -19.60 7.76
N GLY A 191 11.87 -18.85 8.66
CA GLY A 191 12.54 -17.58 8.34
C GLY A 191 11.80 -16.37 8.87
N PRO A 192 12.33 -15.17 8.62
CA PRO A 192 11.75 -13.92 9.07
C PRO A 192 10.55 -13.49 8.22
N PRO A 193 9.64 -12.64 8.76
CA PRO A 193 8.61 -11.97 7.99
C PRO A 193 9.21 -11.15 6.84
N ILE A 194 8.57 -11.20 5.67
CA ILE A 194 9.02 -10.57 4.41
C ILE A 194 8.08 -9.41 4.10
N LEU A 195 8.61 -8.19 3.99
CA LEU A 195 7.86 -6.99 3.63
C LEU A 195 7.56 -6.98 2.12
N LEU A 196 6.32 -6.69 1.76
CA LEU A 196 5.78 -6.68 0.40
C LEU A 196 5.35 -5.29 -0.01
N ASP A 197 5.00 -5.13 -1.30
CA ASP A 197 4.36 -3.92 -1.88
C ASP A 197 5.12 -2.62 -1.59
N LEU A 198 6.33 -2.52 -2.12
CA LEU A 198 7.28 -1.44 -1.87
C LEU A 198 7.00 -0.17 -2.68
N GLU A 199 5.87 -0.12 -3.41
CA GLU A 199 5.52 0.98 -4.32
C GLU A 199 5.40 2.33 -3.61
N MET A 200 4.90 2.31 -2.35
CA MET A 200 4.63 3.52 -1.57
C MET A 200 5.75 3.90 -0.59
N VAL A 201 6.87 3.18 -0.61
CA VAL A 201 8.02 3.49 0.26
C VAL A 201 8.51 4.92 0.01
N ALA A 202 8.60 5.71 1.08
CA ALA A 202 8.81 7.16 1.03
C ALA A 202 9.54 7.67 2.28
N LEU A 203 9.86 8.96 2.29
CA LEU A 203 10.26 9.68 3.49
C LEU A 203 9.05 10.34 4.13
N GLY A 204 8.81 10.10 5.41
CA GLY A 204 7.67 10.66 6.10
C GLY A 204 7.67 10.40 7.61
N ARG A 205 6.56 10.73 8.22
CA ARG A 205 6.33 10.51 9.65
C ARG A 205 6.12 9.01 9.92
N ARG A 206 6.86 8.44 10.86
CA ARG A 206 6.69 7.03 11.26
C ARG A 206 5.28 6.71 11.74
N GLU A 207 4.58 7.69 12.31
CA GLU A 207 3.20 7.56 12.75
C GLU A 207 2.27 7.09 11.63
N TRP A 208 2.56 7.49 10.39
CA TRP A 208 1.74 7.11 9.24
C TRP A 208 1.62 5.59 9.07
N ASP A 209 2.70 4.86 9.21
CA ASP A 209 2.68 3.39 9.09
C ASP A 209 2.00 2.70 10.29
N LEU A 210 1.85 3.39 11.41
CA LEU A 210 1.20 2.85 12.60
C LEU A 210 -0.32 3.12 12.62
N ILE A 211 -0.78 4.09 11.82
CA ILE A 211 -2.16 4.56 11.85
C ILE A 211 -3.16 3.51 11.42
N GLN A 212 -2.86 2.72 10.39
CA GLN A 212 -3.85 1.79 9.84
C GLN A 212 -4.31 0.76 10.88
N LEU A 213 -3.37 0.12 11.59
CA LEU A 213 -3.70 -0.83 12.65
C LEU A 213 -4.37 -0.14 13.85
N ALA A 214 -3.92 1.08 14.20
CA ALA A 214 -4.50 1.84 15.29
C ALA A 214 -5.96 2.23 15.02
N VAL A 215 -6.30 2.61 13.80
CA VAL A 215 -7.68 2.89 13.36
C VAL A 215 -8.53 1.61 13.36
N ASP A 216 -7.98 0.48 12.90
CA ASP A 216 -8.68 -0.81 12.98
C ASP A 216 -9.00 -1.22 14.43
N TYR A 217 -8.15 -0.82 15.38
CA TYR A 217 -8.40 -1.02 16.82
C TYR A 217 -9.43 -0.04 17.38
N THR A 218 -9.27 1.27 17.18
CA THR A 218 -10.08 2.30 17.87
C THR A 218 -11.43 2.54 17.21
N ASP A 219 -11.48 2.51 15.88
CA ASP A 219 -12.65 2.98 15.13
C ASP A 219 -13.49 1.84 14.54
N PHE A 220 -12.89 0.66 14.38
CA PHE A 220 -13.54 -0.50 13.77
C PHE A 220 -13.66 -1.72 14.69
N ALA A 221 -12.97 -1.75 15.83
CA ALA A 221 -12.89 -2.90 16.73
C ALA A 221 -12.52 -4.22 16.00
N ARG A 222 -11.72 -4.14 14.93
CA ARG A 222 -11.24 -5.29 14.16
C ARG A 222 -10.06 -5.98 14.83
N ILE A 223 -9.36 -5.26 15.69
CA ILE A 223 -8.17 -5.71 16.41
C ILE A 223 -8.50 -5.75 17.89
N THR A 224 -8.16 -6.85 18.56
CA THR A 224 -8.35 -6.96 20.01
C THR A 224 -7.37 -6.07 20.78
N THR A 225 -7.69 -5.76 22.02
CA THR A 225 -6.79 -4.97 22.88
C THR A 225 -5.44 -5.66 23.07
N ASP A 226 -5.41 -6.99 23.18
CA ASP A 226 -4.17 -7.73 23.37
C ASP A 226 -3.32 -7.76 22.08
N ASP A 227 -3.94 -7.90 20.92
CA ASP A 227 -3.26 -7.79 19.64
C ASP A 227 -2.67 -6.39 19.43
N TYR A 228 -3.44 -5.34 19.74
CA TYR A 228 -2.94 -3.96 19.65
C TYR A 228 -1.77 -3.71 20.61
N ARG A 229 -1.86 -4.19 21.86
CA ARG A 229 -0.74 -4.12 22.82
C ARG A 229 0.50 -4.86 22.34
N SER A 230 0.32 -6.02 21.72
CA SER A 230 1.42 -6.80 21.17
C SER A 230 2.13 -6.06 20.03
N PHE A 231 1.37 -5.37 19.16
CA PHE A 231 1.89 -4.48 18.13
C PHE A 231 2.73 -3.33 18.73
N VAL A 232 2.17 -2.59 19.70
CA VAL A 232 2.85 -1.48 20.38
C VAL A 232 4.14 -1.96 21.04
N ALA A 233 4.10 -3.09 21.74
CA ALA A 233 5.26 -3.67 22.40
C ALA A 233 6.36 -4.06 21.40
N ALA A 234 6.00 -4.76 20.31
CA ALA A 234 6.92 -5.17 19.26
C ALA A 234 7.54 -3.99 18.49
N TYR A 235 6.78 -2.92 18.29
CA TYR A 235 7.29 -1.67 17.72
C TYR A 235 8.26 -0.92 18.66
N GLY A 236 8.30 -1.25 19.94
CA GLY A 236 9.21 -0.64 20.93
C GLY A 236 8.52 0.26 21.95
N GLY A 237 7.23 0.06 22.16
CA GLY A 237 6.45 0.74 23.21
C GLY A 237 5.86 2.10 22.80
N TYR A 238 6.00 2.50 21.53
CA TYR A 238 5.39 3.75 21.05
C TYR A 238 3.94 3.51 20.63
N ASP A 239 3.01 4.04 21.39
CA ASP A 239 1.57 3.97 21.14
C ASP A 239 1.09 5.22 20.39
N VAL A 240 0.82 5.08 19.11
CA VAL A 240 0.38 6.19 18.24
C VAL A 240 -0.99 6.75 18.65
N THR A 241 -1.84 5.98 19.34
CA THR A 241 -3.16 6.47 19.79
C THR A 241 -3.07 7.52 20.89
N THR A 242 -1.93 7.63 21.56
CA THR A 242 -1.70 8.56 22.67
C THR A 242 -1.10 9.91 22.24
N VAL A 243 -0.67 10.04 20.98
CA VAL A 243 0.00 11.26 20.50
C VAL A 243 -1.01 12.28 19.95
N PRO A 244 -0.74 13.59 20.07
CA PRO A 244 -1.66 14.63 19.61
C PRO A 244 -2.03 14.57 18.13
N SER A 245 -1.12 14.07 17.28
CA SER A 245 -1.32 13.94 15.84
C SER A 245 -2.27 12.78 15.46
N TYR A 246 -2.53 11.83 16.36
CA TYR A 246 -3.26 10.59 16.07
C TYR A 246 -4.57 10.85 15.34
N ARG A 247 -5.49 11.62 15.90
CA ARG A 247 -6.83 11.79 15.31
C ARG A 247 -6.79 12.45 13.94
N THR A 248 -5.86 13.38 13.70
CA THR A 248 -5.70 13.98 12.37
C THR A 248 -5.22 12.96 11.35
N LEU A 249 -4.23 12.13 11.67
CA LEU A 249 -3.73 11.11 10.77
C LEU A 249 -4.76 10.00 10.53
N ALA A 250 -5.51 9.62 11.56
CA ALA A 250 -6.59 8.65 11.46
C ALA A 250 -7.73 9.15 10.54
N ASP A 251 -8.18 10.40 10.72
CA ASP A 251 -9.21 11.01 9.86
C ASP A 251 -8.75 11.06 8.38
N ILE A 252 -7.46 11.32 8.13
CA ILE A 252 -6.90 11.29 6.77
C ILE A 252 -6.94 9.85 6.22
N GLN A 253 -6.56 8.85 6.99
CA GLN A 253 -6.59 7.46 6.56
C GLN A 253 -8.02 6.97 6.27
N GLU A 254 -8.99 7.35 7.10
CA GLU A 254 -10.40 7.08 6.88
C GLU A 254 -10.89 7.72 5.58
N LEU A 255 -10.55 8.99 5.31
CA LEU A 255 -10.88 9.65 4.05
C LEU A 255 -10.23 8.95 2.84
N ARG A 256 -8.99 8.45 2.97
CA ARG A 256 -8.33 7.65 1.91
C ARG A 256 -9.14 6.40 1.58
N TRP A 257 -9.65 5.69 2.58
CA TRP A 257 -10.47 4.51 2.38
C TRP A 257 -11.86 4.83 1.78
N VAL A 258 -12.44 5.99 2.10
CA VAL A 258 -13.62 6.51 1.39
C VAL A 258 -13.31 6.75 -0.08
N CYS A 259 -12.22 7.47 -0.36
CA CYS A 259 -11.80 7.78 -1.74
C CYS A 259 -11.41 6.51 -2.53
N PHE A 260 -10.92 5.47 -1.86
CA PHE A 260 -10.70 4.16 -2.49
C PHE A 260 -12.04 3.54 -2.92
N ALA A 261 -13.06 3.56 -2.06
CA ALA A 261 -14.39 3.06 -2.41
C ALA A 261 -15.00 3.85 -3.59
N LEU A 262 -14.87 5.17 -3.58
CA LEU A 262 -15.32 6.04 -4.68
C LEU A 262 -14.62 5.66 -6.00
N SER A 263 -13.33 5.37 -5.99
CA SER A 263 -12.59 4.99 -7.19
C SER A 263 -12.99 3.64 -7.80
N LYS A 264 -13.78 2.83 -7.09
CA LYS A 264 -14.30 1.53 -7.54
C LYS A 264 -15.80 1.55 -7.83
N SER A 265 -16.49 2.64 -7.53
CA SER A 265 -17.94 2.73 -7.55
C SER A 265 -18.58 2.60 -8.94
N ASP A 266 -17.83 2.97 -10.00
CA ASP A 266 -18.29 2.82 -11.38
C ASP A 266 -18.36 1.35 -11.83
N ALA A 267 -17.35 0.58 -11.45
CA ALA A 267 -17.25 -0.82 -11.87
C ALA A 267 -17.99 -1.81 -10.94
N ARG A 268 -18.34 -1.38 -9.72
CA ARG A 268 -18.89 -2.26 -8.67
C ARG A 268 -19.99 -1.57 -7.87
N PRO A 269 -21.27 -1.96 -8.00
CA PRO A 269 -22.37 -1.40 -7.22
C PRO A 269 -22.17 -1.49 -5.69
N GLU A 270 -21.51 -2.55 -5.22
CA GLU A 270 -21.18 -2.74 -3.81
C GLU A 270 -20.21 -1.66 -3.31
N ALA A 271 -19.26 -1.25 -4.15
CA ALA A 271 -18.33 -0.16 -3.83
C ALA A 271 -19.05 1.18 -3.71
N ALA A 272 -20.05 1.44 -4.56
CA ALA A 272 -20.88 2.64 -4.45
C ALA A 272 -21.71 2.67 -3.16
N ALA A 273 -22.29 1.53 -2.75
CA ALA A 273 -22.99 1.41 -1.48
C ALA A 273 -22.05 1.62 -0.28
N GLN A 274 -20.86 1.00 -0.33
CA GLN A 274 -19.84 1.19 0.69
C GLN A 274 -19.35 2.64 0.74
N ALA A 275 -19.16 3.33 -0.38
CA ALA A 275 -18.75 4.73 -0.39
C ALA A 275 -19.77 5.61 0.36
N ARG A 276 -21.06 5.47 0.09
CA ARG A 276 -22.12 6.22 0.80
C ARG A 276 -22.13 5.92 2.30
N HIS A 277 -22.04 4.64 2.67
CA HIS A 277 -21.99 4.23 4.08
C HIS A 277 -20.78 4.84 4.80
N ARG A 278 -19.60 4.78 4.19
CA ARG A 278 -18.36 5.33 4.74
C ARG A 278 -18.40 6.86 4.88
N ILE A 279 -19.03 7.55 3.92
CA ILE A 279 -19.25 9.00 4.00
C ILE A 279 -20.13 9.33 5.21
N ALA A 280 -21.24 8.62 5.43
CA ALA A 280 -22.09 8.80 6.60
C ALA A 280 -21.31 8.57 7.91
N CYS A 281 -20.46 7.55 7.95
CA CYS A 281 -19.61 7.27 9.11
C CYS A 281 -18.67 8.45 9.43
N ILE A 282 -17.85 8.91 8.45
CA ILE A 282 -16.88 9.99 8.69
C ILE A 282 -17.54 11.36 8.88
N ARG A 283 -18.80 11.52 8.44
CA ARG A 283 -19.63 12.71 8.72
C ARG A 283 -20.13 12.75 10.16
N GLY A 284 -20.14 11.61 10.84
CA GLY A 284 -20.62 11.47 12.22
C GLY A 284 -22.09 11.07 12.31
N ASP A 285 -22.73 10.68 11.20
CA ASP A 285 -24.13 10.23 11.19
C ASP A 285 -24.29 8.85 11.84
N LEU A 286 -23.22 8.07 11.90
CA LEU A 286 -23.16 6.73 12.47
C LEU A 286 -22.10 6.62 13.57
N PRO A 287 -22.43 6.00 14.73
CA PRO A 287 -21.47 5.86 15.83
C PRO A 287 -20.38 4.82 15.52
N ARG A 288 -19.21 5.00 16.13
CA ARG A 288 -18.16 3.96 16.19
C ARG A 288 -18.58 2.85 17.20
N PRO A 289 -18.10 1.59 17.04
CA PRO A 289 -17.22 1.13 15.97
C PRO A 289 -17.94 0.95 14.64
N TRP A 290 -17.26 1.27 13.55
CA TRP A 290 -17.82 1.15 12.20
C TRP A 290 -17.60 -0.24 11.61
N SER A 291 -18.53 -0.64 10.73
CA SER A 291 -18.42 -1.89 9.96
C SER A 291 -18.31 -1.57 8.46
N TRP A 292 -17.09 -1.50 7.96
CA TRP A 292 -16.82 -1.31 6.52
C TRP A 292 -16.42 -2.64 5.89
N ALA A 293 -17.18 -3.05 4.87
CA ALA A 293 -16.86 -4.25 4.12
C ALA A 293 -15.67 -4.02 3.19
N ALA A 294 -14.93 -5.08 2.91
CA ALA A 294 -13.91 -5.08 1.86
C ALA A 294 -14.55 -4.83 0.48
N ILE A 295 -13.79 -4.23 -0.44
CA ILE A 295 -14.25 -3.83 -1.78
C ILE A 295 -13.33 -4.46 -2.84
#